data_6f6e3873e4a39816ec088409edc4c6cc
#
_entry.id   6f6e3873e4a39816ec088409edc4c6cc
#
_cell.length_a   1.000
_cell.length_b   1.000
_cell.length_c   1.000
_cell.angle_alpha   90.00
_cell.angle_beta   90.00
_cell.angle_gamma   90.00
#
_symmetry.space_group_name_H-M   'P 1'
#
loop_
_entity.id
_entity.type
_entity.pdbx_description
1 polymer ?
#
loop_
_entity_poly.entity_id
_entity_poly.type
_entity_poly.pdbx_seq_one_letter_code
_entity_poly.pdbx_strand_id
1 'polypeptide(L)'
;MTITVPQSRLILKSIMSTLRNNLVSSDLIEWEMHSDEMNDRNGFVVSEQVGPDYVITETDGAVANLTSGVQDTVFGSQTFTLNKVFGLSMGASDIESVTDLQSARKNKSLMNGISRLASRIDYHIMSTASQSFHLSTGTWGQDIDVPVEFAQARTRLALNSLESDMDINAVLNHVDHQNLAQYIYNDAPALSSEAPRAMRNGFRGLLDNIPIKASNQLGRVTTGTRASVTINGASQDVNYADVADSGTNAGFYMTQTLILSMGGAETVNAGEVFEINGVEAYDPEIGENRGFTQQFTVVTGGTAASNGDLTVRIFPAIIVDDGSSVTGAAAVNRAHATVDAAPANGATVTFKGSTSTTYMPRLMFKKEAVVCHSAPLIMPYTGQGFRRGLADAERDGTAPLMPRLWFYSDGDTGAHRCRIDIFVQAQARQRSMGVKFFGNA
;
A
#
# COMPACT_ATOMS: atom_id res chain seq x y z
N MET A 1 18.07 -38.49 12.95
CA MET A 1 18.81 -38.31 11.70
C MET A 1 19.33 -36.90 11.63
N THR A 2 20.61 -36.67 11.32
CA THR A 2 21.16 -35.29 11.25
C THR A 2 20.97 -34.78 9.86
N ILE A 3 20.19 -33.70 9.68
CA ILE A 3 20.00 -33.07 8.38
C ILE A 3 21.33 -32.47 7.91
N THR A 4 21.80 -32.91 6.76
CA THR A 4 23.09 -32.48 6.20
C THR A 4 22.97 -31.11 5.50
N VAL A 5 24.11 -30.40 5.35
CA VAL A 5 24.19 -29.10 4.65
C VAL A 5 23.58 -29.14 3.23
N PRO A 6 23.82 -30.17 2.43
CA PRO A 6 23.19 -30.26 1.10
C PRO A 6 21.67 -30.35 1.16
N GLN A 7 21.11 -31.08 2.12
CA GLN A 7 19.67 -31.24 2.28
C GLN A 7 18.99 -29.91 2.63
N SER A 8 19.57 -29.13 3.54
CA SER A 8 19.01 -27.80 3.90
C SER A 8 18.99 -26.83 2.71
N ARG A 9 20.02 -26.87 1.83
CA ARG A 9 20.04 -26.08 0.58
C ARG A 9 18.97 -26.50 -0.41
N LEU A 10 18.71 -27.79 -0.56
CA LEU A 10 17.66 -28.31 -1.42
C LEU A 10 16.26 -27.90 -0.94
N ILE A 11 16.03 -27.96 0.37
CA ILE A 11 14.79 -27.51 1.00
C ILE A 11 14.59 -26.02 0.71
N LEU A 12 15.61 -25.19 0.93
CA LEU A 12 15.54 -23.74 0.65
C LEU A 12 15.25 -23.42 -0.81
N LYS A 13 15.91 -24.10 -1.77
CA LYS A 13 15.59 -23.91 -3.20
C LYS A 13 14.14 -24.27 -3.52
N SER A 14 13.60 -25.31 -2.93
CA SER A 14 12.19 -25.68 -3.09
C SER A 14 11.26 -24.63 -2.49
N ILE A 15 11.57 -24.10 -1.30
CA ILE A 15 10.83 -23.05 -0.63
C ILE A 15 10.78 -21.79 -1.52
N MET A 16 11.94 -21.32 -1.99
CA MET A 16 12.03 -20.12 -2.82
C MET A 16 11.21 -20.23 -4.09
N SER A 17 11.36 -21.33 -4.84
CA SER A 17 10.59 -21.50 -6.08
C SER A 17 9.08 -21.56 -5.85
N THR A 18 8.63 -22.16 -4.76
CA THR A 18 7.21 -22.27 -4.43
C THR A 18 6.65 -20.94 -3.93
N LEU A 19 7.40 -20.20 -3.11
CA LEU A 19 7.01 -18.87 -2.67
C LEU A 19 6.84 -17.91 -3.85
N ARG A 20 7.82 -17.84 -4.74
CA ARG A 20 7.75 -16.99 -5.94
C ARG A 20 6.54 -17.31 -6.82
N ASN A 21 6.25 -18.57 -7.05
CA ASN A 21 5.11 -18.99 -7.87
C ASN A 21 3.75 -18.70 -7.23
N ASN A 22 3.68 -18.59 -5.91
CA ASN A 22 2.44 -18.41 -5.17
C ASN A 22 2.18 -16.95 -4.78
N LEU A 23 3.17 -16.05 -4.92
CA LEU A 23 3.01 -14.63 -4.63
C LEU A 23 2.39 -13.91 -5.83
N VAL A 24 1.14 -13.45 -5.68
CA VAL A 24 0.45 -12.66 -6.71
C VAL A 24 1.00 -11.24 -6.76
N SER A 25 1.41 -10.70 -5.62
CA SER A 25 1.93 -9.34 -5.49
C SER A 25 3.36 -9.15 -5.98
N SER A 26 4.10 -10.23 -6.29
CA SER A 26 5.53 -10.17 -6.57
C SER A 26 5.91 -9.21 -7.70
N ASP A 27 5.11 -9.15 -8.76
CA ASP A 27 5.38 -8.32 -9.95
C ASP A 27 4.67 -6.97 -9.91
N LEU A 28 3.76 -6.77 -8.94
CA LEU A 28 2.86 -5.60 -8.87
C LEU A 28 3.45 -4.43 -8.09
N ILE A 29 4.45 -4.71 -7.24
CA ILE A 29 5.02 -3.76 -6.30
C ILE A 29 6.53 -3.66 -6.50
N GLU A 30 7.11 -2.61 -5.93
CA GLU A 30 8.56 -2.45 -5.88
C GLU A 30 9.14 -3.23 -4.69
N TRP A 31 10.29 -3.86 -4.92
CA TRP A 31 11.01 -4.60 -3.89
C TRP A 31 12.37 -3.99 -3.64
N GLU A 32 12.65 -3.70 -2.39
CA GLU A 32 13.95 -3.25 -1.93
C GLU A 32 14.61 -4.29 -1.03
N MET A 33 15.83 -4.64 -1.39
CA MET A 33 16.64 -5.57 -0.64
C MET A 33 17.71 -4.84 0.15
N HIS A 34 17.70 -5.04 1.45
CA HIS A 34 18.74 -4.53 2.32
C HIS A 34 19.83 -5.60 2.52
N SER A 35 21.11 -5.18 2.40
CA SER A 35 22.26 -6.08 2.58
C SER A 35 22.58 -6.35 4.03
N ASP A 36 22.20 -5.45 4.93
CA ASP A 36 22.49 -5.52 6.35
C ASP A 36 21.63 -6.55 7.06
N GLU A 37 22.26 -7.30 7.96
CA GLU A 37 21.55 -8.31 8.74
C GLU A 37 20.61 -7.66 9.75
N MET A 38 19.34 -8.01 9.67
CA MET A 38 18.34 -7.53 10.61
C MET A 38 18.27 -8.34 11.88
N ASN A 39 18.24 -7.65 13.01
CA ASN A 39 17.89 -8.23 14.28
C ASN A 39 16.36 -8.29 14.40
N ASP A 40 15.83 -9.49 14.61
CA ASP A 40 14.40 -9.74 14.81
C ASP A 40 13.79 -9.09 16.07
N ARG A 41 14.63 -8.53 16.95
CA ARG A 41 14.20 -7.85 18.19
C ARG A 41 14.10 -6.34 18.09
N ASN A 42 14.98 -5.70 17.33
CA ASN A 42 15.12 -4.23 17.33
C ASN A 42 14.54 -3.55 16.10
N GLY A 43 14.19 -4.31 15.06
CA GLY A 43 13.76 -3.73 13.78
C GLY A 43 14.88 -2.93 13.09
N PHE A 44 14.53 -2.28 12.01
CA PHE A 44 15.41 -1.46 11.20
C PHE A 44 14.65 -0.22 10.73
N VAL A 45 15.31 0.92 10.61
CA VAL A 45 14.72 2.17 10.16
C VAL A 45 15.36 2.57 8.85
N VAL A 46 14.55 2.76 7.82
CA VAL A 46 14.96 3.27 6.51
C VAL A 46 14.38 4.67 6.36
N SER A 47 15.20 5.63 5.96
CA SER A 47 14.77 6.99 5.66
C SER A 47 15.06 7.30 4.20
N GLU A 48 14.05 7.77 3.48
CA GLU A 48 14.13 8.21 2.11
C GLU A 48 13.92 9.72 2.05
N GLN A 49 14.73 10.40 1.25
CA GLN A 49 14.58 11.82 1.02
C GLN A 49 13.61 12.06 -0.15
N VAL A 50 12.66 12.97 0.04
CA VAL A 50 11.73 13.43 -1.00
C VAL A 50 12.21 14.80 -1.48
N GLY A 51 12.29 14.96 -2.81
CA GLY A 51 12.69 16.23 -3.42
C GLY A 51 11.69 17.35 -3.14
N PRO A 52 12.13 18.61 -3.15
CA PRO A 52 11.24 19.76 -3.05
C PRO A 52 10.53 20.03 -4.38
N ASP A 53 9.31 20.52 -4.33
CA ASP A 53 8.59 21.08 -5.47
C ASP A 53 8.73 22.60 -5.51
N TYR A 54 8.54 23.19 -6.71
CA TYR A 54 8.73 24.60 -6.97
C TYR A 54 7.52 25.21 -7.65
N VAL A 55 7.26 26.48 -7.35
CA VAL A 55 6.25 27.27 -8.05
C VAL A 55 6.84 27.83 -9.35
N ILE A 56 6.15 27.64 -10.46
CA ILE A 56 6.53 28.23 -11.74
C ILE A 56 5.90 29.62 -11.85
N THR A 57 6.70 30.63 -12.14
CA THR A 57 6.23 32.00 -12.35
C THR A 57 6.35 32.38 -13.81
N GLU A 58 5.26 32.87 -14.39
CA GLU A 58 5.24 33.44 -15.73
C GLU A 58 5.51 34.93 -15.66
N THR A 59 6.32 35.45 -16.59
CA THR A 59 6.59 36.88 -16.72
C THR A 59 6.45 37.31 -18.17
N ASP A 60 5.56 38.25 -18.43
CA ASP A 60 5.34 38.83 -19.76
C ASP A 60 6.46 39.81 -20.12
N GLY A 61 7.49 39.31 -20.82
CA GLY A 61 8.51 40.13 -21.48
C GLY A 61 9.38 41.05 -20.61
N ALA A 62 9.19 41.05 -19.31
CA ALA A 62 10.05 41.74 -18.36
C ALA A 62 11.24 40.85 -17.96
N VAL A 63 12.41 41.46 -17.86
CA VAL A 63 13.57 40.73 -17.30
C VAL A 63 13.24 40.32 -15.88
N ALA A 64 13.15 39.01 -15.62
CA ALA A 64 12.93 38.50 -14.28
C ALA A 64 13.99 39.03 -13.33
N ASN A 65 13.58 39.58 -12.21
CA ASN A 65 14.51 39.99 -11.17
C ASN A 65 15.05 38.71 -10.49
N LEU A 66 16.22 38.25 -10.90
CA LEU A 66 16.87 37.03 -10.44
C LEU A 66 17.17 37.01 -8.93
N THR A 67 17.17 38.17 -8.29
CA THR A 67 17.40 38.28 -6.86
C THR A 67 16.13 38.11 -6.01
N SER A 68 14.96 38.43 -6.55
CA SER A 68 13.70 38.33 -5.82
C SER A 68 12.90 37.04 -6.11
N GLY A 69 13.36 36.23 -7.06
CA GLY A 69 12.70 35.01 -7.49
C GLY A 69 13.30 33.70 -6.93
N VAL A 70 14.23 33.80 -5.97
CA VAL A 70 14.80 32.61 -5.33
C VAL A 70 13.79 32.06 -4.35
N GLN A 71 13.34 30.82 -4.58
CA GLN A 71 12.39 30.13 -3.72
C GLN A 71 13.11 29.42 -2.58
N ASP A 72 12.50 29.44 -1.40
CA ASP A 72 12.92 28.60 -0.29
C ASP A 72 12.55 27.16 -0.58
N THR A 73 13.45 26.24 -0.24
CA THR A 73 13.26 24.82 -0.50
C THR A 73 13.20 24.03 0.80
N VAL A 74 12.18 23.21 0.97
CA VAL A 74 12.07 22.29 2.09
C VAL A 74 12.10 20.87 1.53
N PHE A 75 13.14 20.12 1.89
CA PHE A 75 13.24 18.71 1.54
C PHE A 75 12.32 17.89 2.45
N GLY A 76 11.56 16.99 1.84
CA GLY A 76 10.80 16.00 2.59
C GLY A 76 11.66 14.81 3.00
N SER A 77 11.28 14.14 4.07
CA SER A 77 11.88 12.87 4.48
C SER A 77 10.80 11.89 4.91
N GLN A 78 10.85 10.70 4.34
CA GLN A 78 9.94 9.62 4.67
C GLN A 78 10.68 8.49 5.37
N THR A 79 10.32 8.23 6.62
CA THR A 79 10.98 7.23 7.45
C THR A 79 10.09 6.02 7.63
N PHE A 80 10.64 4.82 7.44
CA PHE A 80 9.93 3.55 7.57
C PHE A 80 10.54 2.71 8.68
N THR A 81 9.70 2.17 9.55
CA THR A 81 10.12 1.20 10.57
C THR A 81 9.84 -0.21 10.06
N LEU A 82 10.89 -0.99 9.93
CA LEU A 82 10.87 -2.35 9.41
C LEU A 82 10.98 -3.34 10.57
N ASN A 83 9.89 -4.06 10.90
CA ASN A 83 9.88 -4.95 12.06
C ASN A 83 9.05 -6.24 11.86
N LYS A 84 8.59 -6.52 10.63
CA LYS A 84 7.67 -7.63 10.37
C LYS A 84 8.38 -8.89 9.92
N VAL A 85 8.26 -9.95 10.72
CA VAL A 85 8.79 -11.27 10.39
C VAL A 85 7.65 -12.28 10.30
N PHE A 86 7.61 -13.02 9.21
CA PHE A 86 6.68 -14.12 9.02
C PHE A 86 7.39 -15.45 9.29
N GLY A 87 6.87 -16.23 10.21
CA GLY A 87 7.46 -17.50 10.62
C GLY A 87 6.50 -18.67 10.46
N LEU A 88 7.02 -19.80 9.99
CA LEU A 88 6.36 -21.08 9.91
C LEU A 88 7.15 -22.11 10.69
N SER A 89 6.56 -22.70 11.74
CA SER A 89 7.16 -23.77 12.52
C SER A 89 6.51 -25.10 12.17
N MET A 90 7.32 -26.14 11.95
CA MET A 90 6.87 -27.49 11.59
C MET A 90 7.64 -28.53 12.40
N GLY A 91 7.07 -29.75 12.57
CA GLY A 91 7.79 -30.89 13.12
C GLY A 91 8.93 -31.32 12.17
N ALA A 92 10.09 -31.67 12.73
CA ALA A 92 11.23 -32.07 11.91
C ALA A 92 10.99 -33.43 11.21
N SER A 93 10.17 -34.30 11.78
CA SER A 93 9.79 -35.59 11.19
C SER A 93 9.14 -35.45 9.80
N ASP A 94 8.42 -34.35 9.58
CA ASP A 94 7.78 -34.09 8.29
C ASP A 94 8.80 -33.73 7.19
N ILE A 95 10.00 -33.32 7.60
CA ILE A 95 11.06 -32.83 6.69
C ILE A 95 12.20 -33.84 6.56
N GLU A 96 12.36 -34.73 7.52
CA GLU A 96 13.41 -35.78 7.53
C GLU A 96 13.30 -36.74 6.34
N SER A 97 12.13 -36.89 5.74
CA SER A 97 11.89 -37.68 4.54
C SER A 97 12.41 -37.02 3.26
N VAL A 98 12.86 -35.75 3.33
CA VAL A 98 13.34 -35.00 2.17
C VAL A 98 14.80 -35.33 1.88
N THR A 99 15.03 -36.17 0.90
CA THR A 99 16.38 -36.59 0.48
C THR A 99 16.88 -35.89 -0.77
N ASP A 100 15.97 -35.42 -1.63
CA ASP A 100 16.25 -34.72 -2.88
C ASP A 100 15.24 -33.63 -3.20
N LEU A 101 15.44 -32.88 -4.26
CA LEU A 101 14.56 -31.79 -4.68
C LEU A 101 13.16 -32.28 -5.05
N GLN A 102 13.05 -33.49 -5.61
CA GLN A 102 11.75 -34.05 -5.97
C GLN A 102 10.96 -34.48 -4.74
N SER A 103 11.61 -35.06 -3.75
CA SER A 103 10.98 -35.41 -2.47
C SER A 103 10.55 -34.16 -1.71
N ALA A 104 11.34 -33.09 -1.73
CA ALA A 104 10.95 -31.80 -1.17
C ALA A 104 9.66 -31.26 -1.81
N ARG A 105 9.56 -31.27 -3.13
CA ARG A 105 8.38 -30.83 -3.88
C ARG A 105 7.16 -31.73 -3.70
N LYS A 106 7.35 -33.00 -3.40
CA LYS A 106 6.27 -33.96 -3.13
C LYS A 106 5.79 -33.94 -1.67
N ASN A 107 6.56 -33.34 -0.76
CA ASN A 107 6.16 -33.21 0.64
C ASN A 107 4.99 -32.24 0.80
N LYS A 108 3.78 -32.79 0.95
CA LYS A 108 2.54 -32.04 1.01
C LYS A 108 2.48 -31.08 2.20
N SER A 109 3.02 -31.48 3.36
CA SER A 109 3.05 -30.65 4.58
C SER A 109 3.90 -29.40 4.35
N LEU A 110 5.11 -29.55 3.81
CA LEU A 110 6.00 -28.45 3.48
C LEU A 110 5.37 -27.51 2.43
N MET A 111 4.83 -28.05 1.34
CA MET A 111 4.24 -27.26 0.28
C MET A 111 3.01 -26.47 0.74
N ASN A 112 2.13 -27.08 1.53
CA ASN A 112 0.98 -26.40 2.10
C ASN A 112 1.40 -25.30 3.08
N GLY A 113 2.40 -25.55 3.90
CA GLY A 113 2.94 -24.54 4.81
C GLY A 113 3.49 -23.31 4.07
N ILE A 114 4.28 -23.54 3.02
CA ILE A 114 4.85 -22.48 2.19
C ILE A 114 3.75 -21.70 1.45
N SER A 115 2.75 -22.38 0.90
CA SER A 115 1.63 -21.74 0.22
C SER A 115 0.84 -20.81 1.17
N ARG A 116 0.60 -21.24 2.41
CA ARG A 116 -0.03 -20.40 3.43
C ARG A 116 0.84 -19.21 3.85
N LEU A 117 2.15 -19.40 3.91
CA LEU A 117 3.09 -18.33 4.20
C LEU A 117 3.06 -17.27 3.06
N ALA A 118 3.08 -17.68 1.80
CA ALA A 118 2.93 -16.81 0.65
C ALA A 118 1.61 -16.03 0.69
N SER A 119 0.48 -16.71 0.93
CA SER A 119 -0.83 -16.05 1.06
C SER A 119 -0.87 -15.02 2.18
N ARG A 120 -0.15 -15.26 3.28
CA ARG A 120 -0.08 -14.32 4.40
C ARG A 120 0.77 -13.09 4.08
N ILE A 121 1.85 -13.27 3.32
CA ILE A 121 2.67 -12.17 2.81
C ILE A 121 1.86 -11.32 1.82
N ASP A 122 1.20 -11.94 0.84
CA ASP A 122 0.31 -11.22 -0.08
C ASP A 122 -0.77 -10.42 0.64
N TYR A 123 -1.43 -11.03 1.63
CA TYR A 123 -2.42 -10.34 2.43
C TYR A 123 -1.83 -9.12 3.17
N HIS A 124 -0.62 -9.24 3.72
CA HIS A 124 0.05 -8.12 4.38
C HIS A 124 0.30 -6.96 3.40
N ILE A 125 0.81 -7.25 2.20
CA ILE A 125 1.07 -6.27 1.16
C ILE A 125 -0.24 -5.58 0.72
N MET A 126 -1.26 -6.35 0.38
CA MET A 126 -2.54 -5.83 -0.07
C MET A 126 -3.30 -5.08 1.03
N SER A 127 -3.16 -5.52 2.29
CA SER A 127 -3.75 -4.81 3.44
C SER A 127 -3.10 -3.45 3.66
N THR A 128 -1.77 -3.35 3.53
CA THR A 128 -1.05 -2.08 3.59
C THR A 128 -1.51 -1.13 2.49
N ALA A 129 -1.64 -1.61 1.25
CA ALA A 129 -2.15 -0.83 0.13
C ALA A 129 -3.58 -0.35 0.38
N SER A 130 -4.50 -1.25 0.79
CA SER A 130 -5.91 -0.91 1.04
C SER A 130 -6.10 0.10 2.15
N GLN A 131 -5.24 0.12 3.16
CA GLN A 131 -5.33 1.07 4.26
C GLN A 131 -4.69 2.41 3.94
N SER A 132 -3.78 2.47 2.97
CA SER A 132 -2.95 3.65 2.72
C SER A 132 -3.48 4.58 1.64
N PHE A 133 -4.14 4.07 0.60
CA PHE A 133 -4.60 4.91 -0.50
C PHE A 133 -5.78 5.80 -0.07
N HIS A 134 -5.78 7.06 -0.52
CA HIS A 134 -6.83 8.01 -0.17
C HIS A 134 -7.90 8.15 -1.24
N LEU A 135 -7.57 7.84 -2.49
CA LEU A 135 -8.54 7.92 -3.58
C LEU A 135 -9.51 6.74 -3.55
N SER A 136 -10.78 7.02 -3.80
CA SER A 136 -11.81 6.01 -3.87
C SER A 136 -12.86 6.35 -4.94
N THR A 137 -13.31 5.31 -5.67
CA THR A 137 -14.38 5.41 -6.66
C THR A 137 -15.41 4.30 -6.48
N GLY A 138 -16.61 4.50 -7.01
CA GLY A 138 -17.73 3.55 -6.91
C GLY A 138 -18.43 3.56 -5.55
N THR A 139 -19.43 2.71 -5.41
CA THR A 139 -20.20 2.50 -4.19
C THR A 139 -19.59 1.38 -3.36
N TRP A 140 -19.15 1.67 -2.16
CA TRP A 140 -18.51 0.70 -1.29
C TRP A 140 -19.41 -0.51 -1.03
N GLY A 141 -18.87 -1.68 -1.33
CA GLY A 141 -19.56 -2.96 -1.17
C GLY A 141 -20.17 -3.54 -2.45
N GLN A 142 -20.21 -2.77 -3.52
CA GLN A 142 -20.67 -3.28 -4.82
C GLN A 142 -19.53 -4.00 -5.55
N ASP A 143 -19.89 -5.09 -6.24
CA ASP A 143 -18.96 -5.82 -7.09
C ASP A 143 -18.84 -5.11 -8.44
N ILE A 144 -17.67 -5.23 -9.06
CA ILE A 144 -17.42 -4.66 -10.38
C ILE A 144 -18.07 -5.59 -11.42
N ASP A 145 -18.91 -5.04 -12.28
CA ASP A 145 -19.61 -5.80 -13.30
C ASP A 145 -19.44 -5.24 -14.72
N VAL A 146 -19.05 -3.97 -14.85
CA VAL A 146 -18.87 -3.31 -16.15
C VAL A 146 -17.48 -2.67 -16.29
N PRO A 147 -16.88 -2.65 -17.51
CA PRO A 147 -15.57 -2.05 -17.74
C PRO A 147 -15.49 -0.54 -17.46
N VAL A 148 -16.61 0.18 -17.50
CA VAL A 148 -16.69 1.62 -17.22
C VAL A 148 -16.24 1.94 -15.79
N GLU A 149 -16.54 1.09 -14.82
CA GLU A 149 -16.14 1.25 -13.42
C GLU A 149 -14.62 1.18 -13.25
N PHE A 150 -14.00 0.31 -14.05
CA PHE A 150 -12.55 0.23 -14.13
C PHE A 150 -11.93 1.49 -14.75
N ALA A 151 -12.53 2.01 -15.82
CA ALA A 151 -12.12 3.27 -16.45
C ALA A 151 -12.29 4.47 -15.51
N GLN A 152 -13.34 4.51 -14.67
CA GLN A 152 -13.53 5.54 -13.64
C GLN A 152 -12.40 5.55 -12.62
N ALA A 153 -11.94 4.38 -12.18
CA ALA A 153 -10.79 4.27 -11.27
C ALA A 153 -9.51 4.83 -11.91
N ARG A 154 -9.25 4.49 -13.18
CA ARG A 154 -8.14 5.06 -13.95
C ARG A 154 -8.24 6.58 -14.09
N THR A 155 -9.42 7.08 -14.44
CA THR A 155 -9.67 8.52 -14.56
C THR A 155 -9.40 9.23 -13.23
N ARG A 156 -9.82 8.65 -12.10
CA ARG A 156 -9.55 9.23 -10.77
C ARG A 156 -8.05 9.31 -10.46
N LEU A 157 -7.27 8.32 -10.85
CA LEU A 157 -5.82 8.37 -10.73
C LEU A 157 -5.23 9.47 -11.63
N ALA A 158 -5.65 9.56 -12.88
CA ALA A 158 -5.17 10.55 -13.82
C ALA A 158 -5.48 11.99 -13.37
N LEU A 159 -6.66 12.22 -12.80
CA LEU A 159 -7.06 13.54 -12.25
C LEU A 159 -6.21 13.94 -11.03
N ASN A 160 -5.47 13.05 -10.42
CA ASN A 160 -4.58 13.35 -9.29
C ASN A 160 -3.13 13.59 -9.75
N SER A 161 -2.93 14.17 -10.93
CA SER A 161 -1.62 14.49 -11.55
C SER A 161 -0.75 13.27 -11.87
N LEU A 162 -1.37 12.15 -12.19
CA LEU A 162 -0.66 10.99 -12.68
C LEU A 162 -0.68 10.98 -14.21
N GLU A 163 0.49 11.11 -14.82
CA GLU A 163 0.63 11.09 -16.29
C GLU A 163 0.21 9.73 -16.87
N SER A 164 -0.22 9.73 -18.12
CA SER A 164 -0.86 8.61 -18.81
C SER A 164 0.06 7.39 -19.07
N ASP A 165 1.37 7.52 -18.91
CA ASP A 165 2.39 6.53 -19.29
C ASP A 165 2.87 5.65 -18.13
N MET A 166 2.02 5.40 -17.15
CA MET A 166 2.43 4.73 -15.93
C MET A 166 2.22 3.24 -15.96
N ASP A 167 3.14 2.51 -15.37
CA ASP A 167 3.01 1.09 -15.01
C ASP A 167 1.93 0.91 -13.92
N ILE A 168 0.66 1.10 -14.31
CA ILE A 168 -0.49 0.89 -13.45
C ILE A 168 -0.84 -0.58 -13.46
N ASN A 169 -1.06 -1.13 -12.29
CA ASN A 169 -1.51 -2.51 -12.08
C ASN A 169 -2.86 -2.50 -11.35
N ALA A 170 -3.71 -3.47 -11.65
CA ALA A 170 -4.97 -3.65 -10.95
C ALA A 170 -5.07 -5.04 -10.32
N VAL A 171 -5.63 -5.08 -9.10
CA VAL A 171 -5.91 -6.32 -8.37
C VAL A 171 -7.39 -6.38 -8.03
N LEU A 172 -8.06 -7.39 -8.57
CA LEU A 172 -9.48 -7.66 -8.37
C LEU A 172 -9.69 -8.93 -7.54
N ASN A 173 -10.91 -9.12 -7.04
CA ASN A 173 -11.29 -10.41 -6.54
C ASN A 173 -11.69 -11.35 -7.71
N HIS A 174 -11.88 -12.63 -7.44
CA HIS A 174 -12.25 -13.59 -8.48
C HIS A 174 -13.67 -13.40 -9.01
N VAL A 175 -14.57 -12.84 -8.22
CA VAL A 175 -15.97 -12.55 -8.63
C VAL A 175 -15.98 -11.44 -9.65
N ASP A 176 -15.29 -10.32 -9.37
CA ASP A 176 -15.19 -9.19 -10.30
C ASP A 176 -14.52 -9.59 -11.62
N HIS A 177 -13.45 -10.40 -11.52
CA HIS A 177 -12.80 -10.92 -12.72
C HIS A 177 -13.74 -11.79 -13.56
N GLN A 178 -14.60 -12.59 -12.93
CA GLN A 178 -15.62 -13.38 -13.61
C GLN A 178 -16.69 -12.48 -14.24
N ASN A 179 -17.17 -11.46 -13.52
CA ASN A 179 -18.19 -10.52 -14.01
C ASN A 179 -17.70 -9.78 -15.26
N LEU A 180 -16.47 -9.24 -15.21
CA LEU A 180 -15.85 -8.58 -16.36
C LEU A 180 -15.67 -9.54 -17.55
N ALA A 181 -15.28 -10.78 -17.31
CA ALA A 181 -15.19 -11.79 -18.35
C ALA A 181 -16.56 -12.08 -18.97
N GLN A 182 -17.60 -12.21 -18.15
CA GLN A 182 -18.98 -12.43 -18.60
C GLN A 182 -19.51 -11.24 -19.42
N TYR A 183 -19.22 -10.00 -19.00
CA TYR A 183 -19.56 -8.81 -19.77
C TYR A 183 -18.95 -8.84 -21.17
N ILE A 184 -17.64 -9.14 -21.26
CA ILE A 184 -16.93 -9.26 -22.54
C ILE A 184 -17.51 -10.36 -23.42
N TYR A 185 -17.96 -11.49 -22.83
CA TYR A 185 -18.56 -12.58 -23.59
C TYR A 185 -19.97 -12.24 -24.11
N ASN A 186 -20.75 -11.50 -23.34
CA ASN A 186 -22.16 -11.24 -23.66
C ASN A 186 -22.33 -10.00 -24.55
N ASP A 187 -21.62 -8.90 -24.25
CA ASP A 187 -21.88 -7.60 -24.85
C ASP A 187 -20.86 -7.17 -25.91
N ALA A 188 -19.68 -7.80 -25.95
CA ALA A 188 -18.62 -7.46 -26.88
C ALA A 188 -18.57 -8.26 -28.21
N PRO A 189 -19.42 -9.28 -28.49
CA PRO A 189 -19.26 -10.07 -29.72
C PRO A 189 -19.46 -9.26 -31.01
N ALA A 190 -20.09 -8.08 -30.93
CA ALA A 190 -20.34 -7.22 -32.09
C ALA A 190 -19.30 -6.15 -32.36
N LEU A 191 -18.37 -5.89 -31.44
CA LEU A 191 -17.57 -4.65 -31.43
C LEU A 191 -16.08 -4.80 -31.66
N SER A 192 -15.48 -5.99 -31.58
CA SER A 192 -14.03 -6.11 -31.82
C SER A 192 -13.57 -7.50 -32.31
N SER A 193 -12.45 -7.49 -33.04
CA SER A 193 -11.68 -8.70 -33.40
C SER A 193 -11.08 -9.42 -32.17
N GLU A 194 -11.08 -8.79 -31.00
CA GLU A 194 -10.56 -9.33 -29.75
C GLU A 194 -11.55 -10.24 -29.01
N ALA A 195 -12.88 -10.02 -29.17
CA ALA A 195 -13.90 -10.83 -28.54
C ALA A 195 -13.80 -12.33 -28.89
N PRO A 196 -13.62 -12.75 -30.16
CA PRO A 196 -13.39 -14.15 -30.48
C PRO A 196 -12.10 -14.72 -29.92
N ARG A 197 -11.11 -13.87 -29.68
CA ARG A 197 -9.83 -14.25 -29.08
C ARG A 197 -9.94 -14.45 -27.58
N ALA A 198 -10.69 -13.57 -26.89
CA ALA A 198 -11.04 -13.72 -25.48
C ALA A 198 -11.91 -14.96 -25.25
N MET A 199 -12.88 -15.23 -26.10
CA MET A 199 -13.73 -16.44 -26.03
C MET A 199 -12.92 -17.74 -26.18
N ARG A 200 -11.89 -17.76 -27.03
CA ARG A 200 -11.05 -18.97 -27.25
C ARG A 200 -10.01 -19.19 -26.17
N ASN A 201 -9.44 -18.12 -25.63
CA ASN A 201 -8.26 -18.17 -24.75
C ASN A 201 -8.56 -17.76 -23.30
N GLY A 202 -9.82 -17.43 -22.98
CA GLY A 202 -10.20 -16.81 -21.73
C GLY A 202 -9.83 -15.33 -21.66
N PHE A 203 -10.36 -14.61 -20.66
CA PHE A 203 -9.98 -13.24 -20.38
C PHE A 203 -8.53 -13.23 -19.84
N ARG A 204 -7.62 -12.56 -20.52
CA ARG A 204 -6.18 -12.56 -20.19
C ARG A 204 -5.79 -11.56 -19.10
N GLY A 205 -6.76 -10.88 -18.50
CA GLY A 205 -6.49 -9.92 -17.44
C GLY A 205 -5.79 -8.63 -17.91
N LEU A 206 -6.08 -8.18 -19.13
CA LEU A 206 -5.66 -6.90 -19.65
C LEU A 206 -6.89 -6.10 -20.07
N LEU A 207 -7.13 -4.98 -19.42
CA LEU A 207 -8.21 -4.05 -19.74
C LEU A 207 -7.63 -2.64 -19.78
N ASP A 208 -7.94 -1.89 -20.84
CA ASP A 208 -7.43 -0.53 -21.05
C ASP A 208 -5.90 -0.43 -20.93
N ASN A 209 -5.20 -1.45 -21.45
CA ASN A 209 -3.75 -1.64 -21.35
C ASN A 209 -3.20 -1.81 -19.91
N ILE A 210 -4.08 -2.01 -18.92
CA ILE A 210 -3.70 -2.23 -17.52
C ILE A 210 -3.77 -3.74 -17.23
N PRO A 211 -2.70 -4.37 -16.73
CA PRO A 211 -2.72 -5.76 -16.32
C PRO A 211 -3.58 -5.95 -15.07
N ILE A 212 -4.50 -6.91 -15.15
CA ILE A 212 -5.39 -7.28 -14.06
C ILE A 212 -4.93 -8.61 -13.49
N LYS A 213 -4.72 -8.66 -12.18
CA LYS A 213 -4.52 -9.91 -11.45
C LYS A 213 -5.68 -10.15 -10.50
N ALA A 214 -6.10 -11.40 -10.39
CA ALA A 214 -7.13 -11.79 -9.45
C ALA A 214 -6.50 -12.39 -8.19
N SER A 215 -6.94 -11.93 -7.01
CA SER A 215 -6.48 -12.44 -5.72
C SER A 215 -7.60 -12.46 -4.69
N ASN A 216 -7.67 -13.52 -3.90
CA ASN A 216 -8.53 -13.58 -2.70
C ASN A 216 -7.87 -12.92 -1.47
N GLN A 217 -6.61 -12.51 -1.59
CA GLN A 217 -5.81 -11.93 -0.49
C GLN A 217 -5.85 -10.39 -0.51
N LEU A 218 -6.89 -9.80 -1.09
CA LEU A 218 -7.13 -8.35 -0.99
C LEU A 218 -7.26 -7.93 0.47
N GLY A 219 -6.70 -6.78 0.79
CA GLY A 219 -6.83 -6.19 2.13
C GLY A 219 -8.28 -5.86 2.47
N ARG A 220 -8.55 -5.73 3.76
CA ARG A 220 -9.88 -5.38 4.24
C ARG A 220 -9.83 -4.05 4.98
N VAL A 221 -10.86 -3.24 4.78
CA VAL A 221 -11.11 -2.00 5.51
C VAL A 221 -12.42 -2.17 6.27
N THR A 222 -12.36 -2.03 7.58
CA THR A 222 -13.55 -2.10 8.43
C THR A 222 -13.88 -0.68 8.88
N THR A 223 -15.09 -0.22 8.58
CA THR A 223 -15.57 1.11 8.98
C THR A 223 -15.95 1.15 10.46
N GLY A 224 -15.74 2.29 11.08
CA GLY A 224 -16.13 2.51 12.47
C GLY A 224 -17.63 2.72 12.66
N THR A 225 -18.01 2.89 13.92
CA THR A 225 -19.38 3.24 14.33
C THR A 225 -19.52 4.75 14.39
N ARG A 226 -20.39 5.35 13.58
CA ARG A 226 -20.63 6.80 13.58
C ARG A 226 -22.00 7.15 13.00
N ALA A 227 -22.62 8.21 13.49
CA ALA A 227 -23.87 8.73 12.95
C ALA A 227 -23.60 9.96 12.07
N SER A 228 -23.10 11.04 12.64
CA SER A 228 -22.75 12.27 11.92
C SER A 228 -21.39 12.75 12.40
N VAL A 229 -20.58 13.23 11.47
CA VAL A 229 -19.24 13.72 11.77
C VAL A 229 -19.07 15.11 11.19
N THR A 230 -18.50 16.00 11.97
CA THR A 230 -18.17 17.36 11.56
C THR A 230 -16.76 17.73 11.99
N ILE A 231 -16.23 18.79 11.41
CA ILE A 231 -14.93 19.35 11.79
C ILE A 231 -15.07 20.11 13.11
N ASN A 232 -14.20 19.84 14.07
CA ASN A 232 -14.15 20.55 15.36
C ASN A 232 -13.04 21.60 15.37
N GLY A 233 -13.39 22.86 15.11
CA GLY A 233 -12.46 23.98 14.98
C GLY A 233 -12.22 24.40 13.53
N ALA A 234 -12.02 25.70 13.32
CA ALA A 234 -11.66 26.25 12.03
C ALA A 234 -10.14 26.20 11.81
N SER A 235 -9.70 26.39 10.56
CA SER A 235 -8.28 26.55 10.21
C SER A 235 -7.42 25.39 10.70
N GLN A 236 -7.88 24.19 10.42
CA GLN A 236 -7.09 22.97 10.68
C GLN A 236 -6.21 22.61 9.47
N ASP A 237 -5.62 23.61 8.84
CA ASP A 237 -4.56 23.50 7.84
C ASP A 237 -3.19 23.50 8.51
N VAL A 238 -2.18 23.07 7.77
CA VAL A 238 -0.79 22.98 8.24
C VAL A 238 0.16 23.49 7.18
N ASN A 239 1.35 23.94 7.61
CA ASN A 239 2.42 24.24 6.67
C ASN A 239 3.09 22.94 6.18
N TYR A 240 3.56 22.95 4.93
CA TYR A 240 4.32 21.82 4.40
C TYR A 240 5.53 21.46 5.27
N ALA A 241 6.25 22.48 5.78
CA ALA A 241 7.41 22.25 6.63
C ALA A 241 7.14 21.42 7.88
N ASP A 242 5.90 21.47 8.42
CA ASP A 242 5.49 20.72 9.62
C ASP A 242 5.20 19.24 9.30
N VAL A 243 4.94 18.90 8.04
CA VAL A 243 4.55 17.55 7.58
C VAL A 243 5.54 16.94 6.56
N ALA A 244 6.54 17.70 6.16
CA ALA A 244 7.56 17.27 5.20
C ALA A 244 8.50 16.20 5.76
N ASP A 245 8.78 16.25 7.05
CA ASP A 245 9.65 15.28 7.71
C ASP A 245 8.86 14.39 8.66
N SER A 246 8.83 13.10 8.36
CA SER A 246 8.24 12.12 9.27
C SER A 246 9.04 11.92 10.55
N GLY A 247 10.31 12.35 10.58
CA GLY A 247 11.21 12.31 11.74
C GLY A 247 11.20 10.96 12.45
N THR A 248 10.98 10.99 13.76
CA THR A 248 10.84 9.77 14.58
C THR A 248 9.49 9.07 14.40
N ASN A 249 8.53 9.72 13.73
CA ASN A 249 7.20 9.17 13.46
C ASN A 249 7.17 8.47 12.10
N ALA A 250 7.79 7.32 12.01
CA ALA A 250 7.87 6.53 10.77
C ALA A 250 6.51 6.39 10.06
N GLY A 251 6.51 6.63 8.75
CA GLY A 251 5.32 6.48 7.90
C GLY A 251 4.33 7.63 7.93
N PHE A 252 4.67 8.78 8.50
CA PHE A 252 3.78 9.93 8.65
C PHE A 252 4.10 11.13 7.75
N TYR A 253 4.91 10.94 6.70
CA TYR A 253 5.13 11.96 5.67
C TYR A 253 3.80 12.41 5.05
N MET A 254 3.63 13.73 4.86
CA MET A 254 2.41 14.37 4.32
C MET A 254 1.12 13.97 5.07
N THR A 255 1.21 13.75 6.37
CA THR A 255 0.06 13.47 7.22
C THR A 255 -0.08 14.50 8.32
N GLN A 256 -1.32 14.79 8.72
CA GLN A 256 -1.61 15.67 9.85
C GLN A 256 -2.62 15.05 10.80
N THR A 257 -2.74 15.64 11.97
CA THR A 257 -3.84 15.39 12.90
C THR A 257 -5.02 16.30 12.59
N LEU A 258 -6.21 15.73 12.55
CA LEU A 258 -7.49 16.44 12.35
C LEU A 258 -8.40 16.15 13.52
N ILE A 259 -9.05 17.17 14.05
CA ILE A 259 -10.00 17.03 15.16
C ILE A 259 -11.41 16.99 14.58
N LEU A 260 -12.10 15.90 14.88
CA LEU A 260 -13.49 15.66 14.47
C LEU A 260 -14.41 15.78 15.68
N SER A 261 -15.64 16.19 15.44
CA SER A 261 -16.74 16.13 16.41
C SER A 261 -17.78 15.12 15.95
N MET A 262 -18.13 14.19 16.85
CA MET A 262 -19.06 13.09 16.61
C MET A 262 -19.72 12.63 17.90
N GLY A 263 -20.52 11.56 17.88
CA GLY A 263 -21.09 11.00 19.12
C GLY A 263 -20.03 10.42 20.04
N GLY A 264 -20.24 10.55 21.35
CA GLY A 264 -19.34 9.95 22.33
C GLY A 264 -19.24 8.43 22.17
N ALA A 265 -18.02 7.87 22.28
CA ALA A 265 -17.69 6.47 22.07
C ALA A 265 -17.86 5.96 20.62
N GLU A 266 -18.17 6.81 19.66
CA GLU A 266 -18.10 6.47 18.23
C GLU A 266 -16.66 6.27 17.79
N THR A 267 -16.47 5.53 16.69
CA THR A 267 -15.13 5.12 16.24
C THR A 267 -14.90 5.45 14.77
N VAL A 268 -13.65 5.76 14.46
CA VAL A 268 -13.15 5.85 13.08
C VAL A 268 -11.92 4.95 12.97
N ASN A 269 -11.84 4.14 11.90
CA ASN A 269 -10.78 3.17 11.73
C ASN A 269 -9.79 3.57 10.63
N ALA A 270 -8.57 3.04 10.70
CA ALA A 270 -7.57 3.24 9.67
C ALA A 270 -8.03 2.67 8.31
N GLY A 271 -7.71 3.37 7.23
CA GLY A 271 -8.07 3.00 5.87
C GLY A 271 -9.44 3.49 5.41
N GLU A 272 -10.24 4.11 6.27
CA GLU A 272 -11.48 4.74 5.85
C GLU A 272 -11.21 5.98 5.00
N VAL A 273 -12.04 6.20 3.98
CA VAL A 273 -11.94 7.37 3.10
C VAL A 273 -13.12 8.29 3.36
N PHE A 274 -12.85 9.59 3.38
CA PHE A 274 -13.85 10.62 3.60
C PHE A 274 -13.57 11.88 2.78
N GLU A 275 -14.57 12.72 2.69
CA GLU A 275 -14.56 14.03 2.06
C GLU A 275 -15.05 15.07 3.07
N ILE A 276 -14.53 16.29 2.98
CA ILE A 276 -14.96 17.43 3.83
C ILE A 276 -15.71 18.39 2.91
N ASN A 277 -16.90 18.79 3.32
CA ASN A 277 -17.70 19.74 2.55
C ASN A 277 -17.02 21.10 2.47
N GLY A 278 -16.88 21.64 1.25
CA GLY A 278 -16.23 22.93 1.00
C GLY A 278 -14.70 22.86 0.97
N VAL A 279 -14.12 21.67 0.84
CA VAL A 279 -12.66 21.47 0.66
C VAL A 279 -12.44 20.76 -0.66
N GLU A 280 -12.00 21.47 -1.67
CA GLU A 280 -11.79 20.94 -3.00
C GLU A 280 -10.30 20.68 -3.27
N ALA A 281 -10.02 19.76 -4.19
CA ALA A 281 -8.66 19.42 -4.57
C ALA A 281 -8.02 20.58 -5.35
N TYR A 282 -6.79 20.89 -5.02
CA TYR A 282 -6.02 21.97 -5.63
C TYR A 282 -4.89 21.41 -6.48
N ASP A 283 -4.59 22.11 -7.58
CA ASP A 283 -3.47 21.81 -8.46
C ASP A 283 -2.35 22.84 -8.25
N PRO A 284 -1.27 22.46 -7.56
CA PRO A 284 -0.19 23.40 -7.30
C PRO A 284 0.62 23.77 -8.54
N GLU A 285 0.59 22.95 -9.61
CA GLU A 285 1.30 23.23 -10.85
C GLU A 285 0.63 24.34 -11.66
N ILE A 286 -0.71 24.32 -11.71
CA ILE A 286 -1.52 25.30 -12.45
C ILE A 286 -1.93 26.46 -11.54
N GLY A 287 -2.04 26.22 -10.23
CA GLY A 287 -2.50 27.20 -9.26
C GLY A 287 -4.01 27.36 -9.23
N GLU A 288 -4.76 26.32 -9.57
CA GLU A 288 -6.21 26.34 -9.67
C GLU A 288 -6.87 25.12 -8.97
N ASN A 289 -8.14 25.29 -8.63
CA ASN A 289 -8.99 24.24 -8.09
C ASN A 289 -9.30 23.21 -9.19
N ARG A 290 -9.18 21.94 -8.89
CA ARG A 290 -9.44 20.82 -9.82
C ARG A 290 -10.93 20.54 -10.05
N GLY A 291 -11.86 21.22 -9.36
CA GLY A 291 -13.30 21.10 -9.53
C GLY A 291 -13.93 19.83 -8.97
N PHE A 292 -13.26 19.18 -8.02
CA PHE A 292 -13.83 18.06 -7.26
C PHE A 292 -13.35 18.07 -5.80
N THR A 293 -14.19 17.53 -4.92
CA THR A 293 -13.88 17.45 -3.48
C THR A 293 -12.66 16.57 -3.22
N GLN A 294 -11.74 17.09 -2.39
CA GLN A 294 -10.57 16.33 -1.96
C GLN A 294 -10.97 15.14 -1.09
N GLN A 295 -10.39 13.99 -1.40
CA GLN A 295 -10.55 12.77 -0.61
C GLN A 295 -9.38 12.60 0.35
N PHE A 296 -9.70 12.17 1.57
CA PHE A 296 -8.74 11.90 2.63
C PHE A 296 -8.86 10.47 3.10
N THR A 297 -7.76 9.85 3.50
CA THR A 297 -7.78 8.55 4.17
C THR A 297 -7.34 8.70 5.62
N VAL A 298 -7.96 7.92 6.49
CA VAL A 298 -7.56 7.84 7.89
C VAL A 298 -6.34 6.93 8.01
N VAL A 299 -5.23 7.48 8.46
CA VAL A 299 -3.98 6.74 8.72
C VAL A 299 -4.01 6.11 10.10
N THR A 300 -4.43 6.89 11.10
CA THR A 300 -4.63 6.40 12.46
C THR A 300 -5.98 6.87 12.95
N GLY A 301 -6.86 5.93 13.21
CA GLY A 301 -8.18 6.17 13.78
C GLY A 301 -8.18 6.09 15.31
N GLY A 302 -9.36 6.10 15.89
CA GLY A 302 -9.55 6.02 17.32
C GLY A 302 -11.01 5.95 17.75
N THR A 303 -11.24 6.13 19.03
CA THR A 303 -12.57 6.23 19.64
C THR A 303 -12.78 7.63 20.18
N ALA A 304 -13.91 8.22 19.86
CA ALA A 304 -14.27 9.54 20.35
C ALA A 304 -14.38 9.56 21.89
N ALA A 305 -13.88 10.63 22.47
CA ALA A 305 -14.03 10.90 23.91
C ALA A 305 -15.52 11.12 24.27
N SER A 306 -15.82 11.15 25.56
CA SER A 306 -17.19 11.36 26.03
C SER A 306 -17.82 12.71 25.63
N ASN A 307 -16.97 13.71 25.36
CA ASN A 307 -17.40 15.01 24.82
C ASN A 307 -17.64 14.99 23.29
N GLY A 308 -17.38 13.86 22.63
CA GLY A 308 -17.54 13.70 21.19
C GLY A 308 -16.32 14.09 20.36
N ASP A 309 -15.21 14.51 20.95
CA ASP A 309 -14.01 14.86 20.22
C ASP A 309 -13.18 13.63 19.88
N LEU A 310 -12.71 13.57 18.64
CA LEU A 310 -11.79 12.55 18.17
C LEU A 310 -10.66 13.18 17.36
N THR A 311 -9.42 12.95 17.77
CA THR A 311 -8.25 13.30 16.97
C THR A 311 -7.86 12.09 16.11
N VAL A 312 -7.90 12.27 14.80
CA VAL A 312 -7.46 11.28 13.81
C VAL A 312 -6.24 11.78 13.07
N ARG A 313 -5.41 10.87 12.56
CA ARG A 313 -4.35 11.23 11.61
C ARG A 313 -4.81 10.90 10.20
N ILE A 314 -4.68 11.87 9.30
CA ILE A 314 -5.18 11.80 7.93
C ILE A 314 -4.05 11.95 6.90
N PHE A 315 -4.30 11.47 5.68
CA PHE A 315 -3.50 11.69 4.48
C PHE A 315 -4.45 12.02 3.30
N PRO A 316 -4.12 12.97 2.41
CA PRO A 316 -2.99 13.90 2.49
C PRO A 316 -3.19 14.94 3.61
N ALA A 317 -2.12 15.66 3.94
CA ALA A 317 -2.21 16.83 4.82
C ALA A 317 -3.00 17.95 4.12
N ILE A 318 -3.72 18.75 4.88
CA ILE A 318 -4.47 19.91 4.40
C ILE A 318 -3.51 21.09 4.32
N ILE A 319 -3.00 21.38 3.14
CA ILE A 319 -2.09 22.49 2.86
C ILE A 319 -2.79 23.41 1.88
N VAL A 320 -2.93 24.66 2.26
CA VAL A 320 -3.62 25.68 1.45
C VAL A 320 -2.58 26.56 0.75
N ASP A 321 -2.90 27.03 -0.44
CA ASP A 321 -2.11 28.07 -1.12
C ASP A 321 -2.30 29.42 -0.41
N ASP A 322 -1.23 29.93 0.20
CA ASP A 322 -1.25 31.20 0.95
C ASP A 322 -1.12 32.44 0.03
N GLY A 323 -1.23 32.27 -1.28
CA GLY A 323 -1.27 33.38 -2.23
C GLY A 323 -0.07 33.49 -3.18
N SER A 324 0.20 34.71 -3.67
CA SER A 324 1.13 34.96 -4.78
C SER A 324 2.61 35.06 -4.39
N SER A 325 2.99 34.78 -3.15
CA SER A 325 4.41 34.84 -2.72
C SER A 325 5.24 33.75 -3.41
N VAL A 326 6.44 34.10 -3.82
CA VAL A 326 7.43 33.17 -4.39
C VAL A 326 8.58 32.91 -3.40
N THR A 327 8.52 33.46 -2.19
CA THR A 327 9.55 33.30 -1.14
C THR A 327 8.92 32.98 0.22
N GLY A 328 9.71 32.37 1.10
CA GLY A 328 9.26 32.01 2.45
C GLY A 328 8.32 30.82 2.53
N ALA A 329 7.70 30.64 3.68
CA ALA A 329 6.81 29.50 3.97
C ALA A 329 5.56 29.49 3.04
N ALA A 330 5.06 30.66 2.65
CA ALA A 330 3.91 30.77 1.73
C ALA A 330 4.22 30.18 0.34
N ALA A 331 5.42 30.41 -0.20
CA ALA A 331 5.84 29.82 -1.46
C ALA A 331 5.97 28.30 -1.36
N VAL A 332 6.51 27.79 -0.25
CA VAL A 332 6.63 26.37 0.00
C VAL A 332 5.25 25.72 0.14
N ASN A 333 4.32 26.34 0.85
CA ASN A 333 2.93 25.86 0.96
C ASN A 333 2.24 25.83 -0.39
N ARG A 334 2.41 26.88 -1.21
CA ARG A 334 1.85 26.95 -2.56
C ARG A 334 2.34 25.83 -3.47
N ALA A 335 3.65 25.52 -3.43
CA ALA A 335 4.23 24.42 -4.23
C ALA A 335 3.71 23.04 -3.83
N HIS A 336 3.26 22.90 -2.60
CA HIS A 336 2.76 21.63 -2.04
C HIS A 336 1.28 21.67 -1.64
N ALA A 337 0.51 22.66 -2.12
CA ALA A 337 -0.89 22.83 -1.78
C ALA A 337 -1.70 21.61 -2.25
N THR A 338 -2.54 21.10 -1.36
CA THR A 338 -3.38 19.91 -1.59
C THR A 338 -4.84 20.26 -1.73
N VAL A 339 -5.24 21.40 -1.18
CA VAL A 339 -6.64 21.88 -1.14
C VAL A 339 -6.72 23.38 -1.42
N ASP A 340 -7.87 23.81 -1.88
CA ASP A 340 -8.18 25.21 -2.18
C ASP A 340 -8.46 26.05 -0.92
N ALA A 341 -9.04 25.43 0.11
CA ALA A 341 -9.43 26.12 1.34
C ALA A 341 -9.29 25.23 2.57
N ALA A 342 -8.98 25.87 3.70
CA ALA A 342 -8.99 25.22 5.01
C ALA A 342 -10.43 24.84 5.42
N PRO A 343 -10.62 23.71 6.11
CA PRO A 343 -11.94 23.27 6.54
C PRO A 343 -12.57 24.25 7.53
N ALA A 344 -13.83 24.60 7.30
CA ALA A 344 -14.58 25.44 8.21
C ALA A 344 -14.99 24.66 9.48
N ASN A 345 -15.12 25.37 10.61
CA ASN A 345 -15.68 24.76 11.82
C ASN A 345 -17.12 24.29 11.58
N GLY A 346 -17.44 23.06 11.96
CA GLY A 346 -18.75 22.46 11.75
C GLY A 346 -18.98 21.95 10.31
N ALA A 347 -17.98 22.03 9.41
CA ALA A 347 -18.09 21.44 8.07
C ALA A 347 -18.40 19.94 8.16
N THR A 348 -19.36 19.48 7.36
CA THR A 348 -19.76 18.07 7.36
C THR A 348 -18.68 17.20 6.76
N VAL A 349 -18.37 16.09 7.44
CA VAL A 349 -17.45 15.07 6.98
C VAL A 349 -18.24 13.86 6.49
N THR A 350 -18.11 13.54 5.21
CA THR A 350 -18.80 12.42 4.57
C THR A 350 -17.86 11.26 4.34
N PHE A 351 -18.03 10.20 5.09
CA PHE A 351 -17.26 8.97 4.93
C PHE A 351 -17.85 8.10 3.82
N LYS A 352 -16.99 7.40 3.10
CA LYS A 352 -17.39 6.39 2.13
C LYS A 352 -17.76 5.08 2.84
N GLY A 353 -18.82 4.43 2.35
CA GLY A 353 -19.33 3.17 2.92
C GLY A 353 -20.21 3.34 4.16
N SER A 354 -20.96 2.28 4.46
CA SER A 354 -21.83 2.19 5.65
C SER A 354 -21.01 1.94 6.91
N THR A 355 -21.56 2.28 8.07
CA THR A 355 -20.91 2.10 9.37
C THR A 355 -20.82 0.62 9.77
N SER A 356 -19.82 0.28 10.58
CA SER A 356 -19.61 -1.07 11.16
C SER A 356 -19.58 -2.21 10.14
N THR A 357 -19.11 -1.92 8.93
CA THR A 357 -19.09 -2.87 7.82
C THR A 357 -17.66 -3.11 7.36
N THR A 358 -17.35 -4.36 7.02
CA THR A 358 -16.02 -4.71 6.47
C THR A 358 -16.11 -4.81 4.96
N TYR A 359 -15.29 -4.04 4.29
CA TYR A 359 -15.18 -3.97 2.84
C TYR A 359 -13.86 -4.58 2.35
N MET A 360 -13.87 -5.10 1.15
CA MET A 360 -12.70 -5.61 0.44
C MET A 360 -12.50 -4.78 -0.83
N PRO A 361 -11.78 -3.65 -0.75
CA PRO A 361 -11.57 -2.78 -1.89
C PRO A 361 -10.71 -3.46 -2.96
N ARG A 362 -11.06 -3.23 -4.20
CA ARG A 362 -10.22 -3.51 -5.35
C ARG A 362 -9.18 -2.41 -5.44
N LEU A 363 -8.00 -2.75 -5.90
CA LEU A 363 -6.88 -1.83 -5.89
C LEU A 363 -6.38 -1.61 -7.32
N MET A 364 -6.16 -0.35 -7.66
CA MET A 364 -5.44 0.03 -8.88
C MET A 364 -4.35 1.01 -8.46
N PHE A 365 -3.10 0.72 -8.78
CA PHE A 365 -1.97 1.51 -8.29
C PHE A 365 -0.74 1.38 -9.18
N LYS A 366 0.12 2.38 -9.12
CA LYS A 366 1.44 2.35 -9.74
C LYS A 366 2.37 1.44 -8.95
N LYS A 367 3.29 0.77 -9.63
CA LYS A 367 4.23 -0.17 -9.00
C LYS A 367 5.00 0.47 -7.83
N GLU A 368 5.40 1.72 -7.97
CA GLU A 368 6.14 2.48 -6.95
C GLU A 368 5.29 2.93 -5.75
N ALA A 369 3.95 2.82 -5.84
CA ALA A 369 3.06 3.24 -4.76
C ALA A 369 3.25 2.43 -3.48
N VAL A 370 3.63 1.16 -3.62
CA VAL A 370 3.88 0.25 -2.50
C VAL A 370 5.26 -0.36 -2.65
N VAL A 371 6.07 -0.18 -1.64
CA VAL A 371 7.40 -0.76 -1.52
C VAL A 371 7.38 -1.90 -0.51
N CYS A 372 8.04 -2.98 -0.84
CA CYS A 372 8.24 -4.10 0.05
C CYS A 372 9.72 -4.29 0.36
N HIS A 373 10.07 -4.15 1.62
CA HIS A 373 11.45 -4.32 2.08
C HIS A 373 11.69 -5.75 2.51
N SER A 374 12.82 -6.31 2.07
CA SER A 374 13.30 -7.61 2.49
C SER A 374 14.76 -7.51 2.95
N ALA A 375 15.11 -8.18 4.03
CA ALA A 375 16.46 -8.21 4.56
C ALA A 375 16.81 -9.59 5.13
N PRO A 376 18.10 -9.96 5.16
CA PRO A 376 18.53 -11.20 5.79
C PRO A 376 18.37 -11.10 7.31
N LEU A 377 17.77 -12.10 7.92
CA LEU A 377 17.66 -12.19 9.37
C LEU A 377 18.98 -12.71 9.97
N ILE A 378 19.39 -12.12 11.10
CA ILE A 378 20.56 -12.58 11.87
C ILE A 378 20.33 -14.04 12.28
N MET A 379 21.38 -14.86 12.11
CA MET A 379 21.36 -16.23 12.61
C MET A 379 21.52 -16.23 14.12
N PRO A 380 20.68 -16.94 14.88
CA PRO A 380 20.89 -17.12 16.32
C PRO A 380 22.25 -17.74 16.57
N TYR A 381 22.97 -17.24 17.55
CA TYR A 381 24.34 -17.68 17.86
C TYR A 381 24.37 -19.14 18.31
N THR A 382 25.22 -19.93 17.66
CA THR A 382 25.77 -21.24 18.05
C THR A 382 24.79 -22.33 18.43
N GLY A 383 24.46 -23.15 17.46
CA GLY A 383 24.00 -24.53 17.59
C GLY A 383 24.24 -25.25 16.28
N GLN A 384 24.66 -26.48 16.31
CA GLN A 384 24.73 -27.32 15.13
C GLN A 384 23.32 -27.42 14.54
N GLY A 385 23.09 -26.94 13.31
CA GLY A 385 21.80 -27.03 12.63
C GLY A 385 21.21 -25.72 12.13
N PHE A 386 21.82 -24.58 12.44
CA PHE A 386 21.41 -23.29 11.86
C PHE A 386 21.94 -23.13 10.44
N ARG A 387 21.08 -22.85 9.52
CA ARG A 387 21.45 -22.52 8.14
C ARG A 387 20.69 -21.27 7.70
N ARG A 388 21.49 -20.29 7.31
CA ARG A 388 21.02 -19.18 6.52
C ARG A 388 20.70 -19.70 5.12
N GLY A 389 19.50 -19.48 4.65
CA GLY A 389 19.29 -19.47 3.23
C GLY A 389 20.19 -18.36 2.72
N LEU A 390 21.33 -18.72 2.11
CA LEU A 390 21.94 -17.81 1.20
C LEU A 390 20.84 -17.46 0.22
N ALA A 391 20.43 -16.21 0.24
CA ALA A 391 19.80 -15.62 -0.89
C ALA A 391 20.80 -15.76 -2.04
N ASP A 392 20.80 -16.89 -2.73
CA ASP A 392 20.90 -16.82 -4.15
C ASP A 392 19.60 -16.10 -4.56
N ALA A 393 19.54 -14.82 -4.22
CA ALA A 393 18.79 -13.86 -4.95
C ALA A 393 19.43 -13.91 -6.34
N GLU A 394 19.06 -14.88 -7.12
CA GLU A 394 19.08 -14.74 -8.55
C GLU A 394 18.32 -13.42 -8.75
N ARG A 395 19.06 -12.41 -9.16
CA ARG A 395 18.63 -11.04 -9.41
C ARG A 395 17.73 -11.02 -10.65
N ASP A 396 16.63 -11.69 -10.56
CA ASP A 396 15.69 -11.86 -11.66
C ASP A 396 14.53 -10.86 -11.56
N GLY A 397 14.72 -9.76 -10.82
CA GLY A 397 13.74 -8.67 -10.71
C GLY A 397 12.45 -9.03 -9.97
N THR A 398 12.26 -10.27 -9.58
CA THR A 398 11.08 -10.77 -8.86
C THR A 398 11.43 -10.99 -7.39
N ALA A 399 10.60 -10.50 -6.50
CA ALA A 399 10.57 -10.64 -5.04
C ALA A 399 11.86 -11.22 -4.39
N PRO A 400 12.82 -10.40 -3.96
CA PRO A 400 14.07 -10.86 -3.36
C PRO A 400 13.84 -11.30 -1.92
N LEU A 401 13.20 -12.46 -1.74
CA LEU A 401 12.90 -13.02 -0.43
C LEU A 401 14.12 -13.77 0.13
N MET A 402 14.42 -13.53 1.41
CA MET A 402 15.54 -14.16 2.11
C MET A 402 15.06 -15.02 3.27
N PRO A 403 14.63 -16.27 3.02
CA PRO A 403 14.17 -17.14 4.09
C PRO A 403 15.34 -17.62 4.96
N ARG A 404 15.15 -17.58 6.26
CA ARG A 404 16.02 -18.22 7.25
C ARG A 404 15.40 -19.57 7.63
N LEU A 405 16.15 -20.64 7.47
CA LEU A 405 15.76 -21.98 7.88
C LEU A 405 16.59 -22.40 9.08
N TRP A 406 15.95 -22.81 10.16
CA TRP A 406 16.64 -23.31 11.33
C TRP A 406 15.94 -24.52 11.95
N PHE A 407 16.77 -25.41 12.50
CA PHE A 407 16.34 -26.59 13.20
C PHE A 407 16.69 -26.46 14.69
N TYR A 408 15.77 -26.75 15.55
CA TYR A 408 15.98 -26.70 16.98
C TYR A 408 15.27 -27.85 17.68
N SER A 409 15.77 -28.23 18.86
CA SER A 409 15.11 -29.17 19.75
C SER A 409 14.44 -28.41 20.87
N ASP A 410 13.20 -28.75 21.14
CA ASP A 410 12.46 -28.24 22.28
C ASP A 410 13.04 -28.91 23.56
N GLY A 411 13.54 -28.07 24.47
CA GLY A 411 14.18 -28.55 25.70
C GLY A 411 13.22 -29.29 26.65
N ASP A 412 11.93 -28.94 26.60
CA ASP A 412 10.93 -29.52 27.51
C ASP A 412 10.37 -30.86 26.99
N THR A 413 10.23 -30.98 25.67
CA THR A 413 9.60 -32.17 25.06
C THR A 413 10.59 -33.05 24.31
N GLY A 414 11.82 -32.61 24.08
CA GLY A 414 12.81 -33.29 23.25
C GLY A 414 12.42 -33.37 21.75
N ALA A 415 11.33 -32.72 21.35
CA ALA A 415 10.84 -32.74 19.98
C ALA A 415 11.75 -31.93 19.07
N HIS A 416 12.11 -32.47 17.93
CA HIS A 416 12.83 -31.74 16.88
C HIS A 416 11.85 -30.92 16.07
N ARG A 417 12.17 -29.66 15.86
CA ARG A 417 11.36 -28.71 15.12
C ARG A 417 12.18 -28.00 14.02
N CYS A 418 11.51 -27.63 12.95
CA CYS A 418 12.04 -26.81 11.89
C CYS A 418 11.25 -25.52 11.82
N ARG A 419 11.93 -24.40 11.65
CA ARG A 419 11.29 -23.10 11.48
C ARG A 419 11.86 -22.39 10.24
N ILE A 420 10.94 -21.80 9.49
CA ILE A 420 11.22 -20.95 8.34
C ILE A 420 10.78 -19.55 8.73
N ASP A 421 11.69 -18.59 8.71
CA ASP A 421 11.39 -17.17 8.96
C ASP A 421 11.74 -16.36 7.72
N ILE A 422 10.88 -15.41 7.37
CA ILE A 422 11.10 -14.47 6.28
C ILE A 422 10.79 -13.07 6.79
N PHE A 423 11.73 -12.16 6.61
CA PHE A 423 11.49 -10.76 6.83
C PHE A 423 10.88 -10.13 5.59
N VAL A 424 9.69 -9.57 5.74
CA VAL A 424 8.97 -8.85 4.69
C VAL A 424 8.13 -7.75 5.32
N GLN A 425 8.42 -6.52 4.98
CA GLN A 425 7.66 -5.36 5.43
C GLN A 425 7.17 -4.57 4.24
N ALA A 426 5.86 -4.52 4.03
CA ALA A 426 5.23 -3.67 3.03
C ALA A 426 4.94 -2.29 3.61
N GLN A 427 5.17 -1.26 2.81
CA GLN A 427 4.85 0.12 3.15
C GLN A 427 4.34 0.89 1.92
N ALA A 428 3.47 1.87 2.13
CA ALA A 428 3.04 2.76 1.08
C ALA A 428 4.03 3.93 1.01
N ARG A 429 4.83 3.97 -0.07
CA ARG A 429 5.76 5.06 -0.36
C ARG A 429 5.00 6.28 -0.90
N GLN A 430 4.14 6.07 -1.89
CA GLN A 430 3.37 7.13 -2.53
C GLN A 430 1.88 6.81 -2.47
N ARG A 431 1.24 7.25 -1.40
CA ARG A 431 -0.18 6.97 -1.13
C ARG A 431 -1.14 7.61 -2.14
N SER A 432 -0.71 8.66 -2.84
CA SER A 432 -1.47 9.33 -3.88
C SER A 432 -1.52 8.56 -5.22
N MET A 433 -0.62 7.59 -5.40
CA MET A 433 -0.52 6.79 -6.64
C MET A 433 -1.35 5.50 -6.61
N GLY A 434 -2.38 5.45 -5.80
CA GLY A 434 -3.28 4.32 -5.75
C GLY A 434 -4.72 4.70 -5.46
N VAL A 435 -5.66 3.92 -5.98
CA VAL A 435 -7.10 4.08 -5.80
C VAL A 435 -7.74 2.79 -5.31
N LYS A 436 -8.69 2.94 -4.40
CA LYS A 436 -9.63 1.90 -3.96
C LYS A 436 -10.88 2.03 -4.82
N PHE A 437 -11.32 0.98 -5.45
CA PHE A 437 -12.50 1.08 -6.29
C PHE A 437 -13.48 -0.07 -6.10
N PHE A 438 -14.73 0.21 -6.38
CA PHE A 438 -15.86 -0.66 -6.25
C PHE A 438 -16.76 -0.48 -7.47
N GLY A 439 -17.71 -1.37 -7.64
CA GLY A 439 -18.78 -1.21 -8.63
C GLY A 439 -19.69 -0.03 -8.29
N ASN A 440 -20.52 0.36 -9.25
CA ASN A 440 -21.56 1.34 -9.03
C ASN A 440 -22.85 0.63 -8.55
N ALA A 441 -23.72 1.38 -7.86
CA ALA A 441 -25.01 0.86 -7.40
C ALA A 441 -26.05 0.89 -8.53
#